data_e8e09688bd65fbbf1bcf21e5c4c0163a
#
_entry.id   e8e09688bd65fbbf1bcf21e5c4c0163a
#
_cell.length_a   1.000
_cell.length_b   1.000
_cell.length_c   1.000
_cell.angle_alpha   90.00
_cell.angle_beta   90.00
_cell.angle_gamma   90.00
#
_symmetry.space_group_name_H-M   'P 1'
#
loop_
_entity.id
_entity.type
_entity.pdbx_description
1 polymer ?
#
loop_
_entity_poly.entity_id
_entity_poly.type
_entity_poly.pdbx_seq_one_letter_code
_entity_poly.pdbx_strand_id
1 'polypeptide(L)'
;MKIEQVITLGELKKTDYSSRKIQQELAQNLKERLRSGRKTFEGLVGYENTVIPDVERAILSGHNINLLGLRGQAKTRLARQMTELLDEWIPVVKGSEINDDPLNPISHKAKEIISENGDQTEINWLHRSDRFFEKLATPDVTVADLIGDVDPIKASNLKLSYADERVIHFGMIPRANPVSYTHLRAHETRHD
;
A
#
# COMPACT_ATOMS: atom_id res chain seq x y z
N MET A 1 -2.53 25.93 0.61
CA MET A 1 -3.22 25.35 -0.56
C MET A 1 -3.66 23.96 -0.14
N LYS A 2 -4.95 23.62 -0.27
CA LYS A 2 -5.36 22.24 0.05
C LYS A 2 -4.72 21.32 -0.98
N ILE A 3 -4.01 20.31 -0.53
CA ILE A 3 -3.26 19.34 -1.37
C ILE A 3 -4.17 18.74 -2.47
N GLU A 4 -5.44 18.54 -2.16
CA GLU A 4 -6.48 18.03 -3.08
C GLU A 4 -6.80 18.90 -4.30
N GLN A 5 -6.27 20.13 -4.36
CA GLN A 5 -6.48 21.06 -5.49
C GLN A 5 -5.41 20.93 -6.58
N VAL A 6 -4.38 20.13 -6.34
CA VAL A 6 -3.32 19.82 -7.30
C VAL A 6 -3.80 18.68 -8.19
N ILE A 7 -3.96 18.93 -9.47
CA ILE A 7 -4.54 17.98 -10.44
C ILE A 7 -3.55 17.53 -11.53
N THR A 8 -2.38 18.17 -11.61
CA THR A 8 -1.36 17.83 -12.61
C THR A 8 0.01 17.57 -11.97
N LEU A 9 0.84 16.80 -12.66
CA LEU A 9 2.22 16.50 -12.25
C LEU A 9 3.05 17.80 -12.14
N GLY A 10 2.85 18.76 -13.05
CA GLY A 10 3.57 20.03 -13.02
C GLY A 10 3.22 20.89 -11.83
N GLU A 11 1.97 20.85 -11.37
CA GLU A 11 1.54 21.50 -10.12
C GLU A 11 2.13 20.78 -8.90
N LEU A 12 2.13 19.44 -8.90
CA LEU A 12 2.70 18.64 -7.83
C LEU A 12 4.19 18.94 -7.62
N LYS A 13 4.97 19.06 -8.70
CA LYS A 13 6.40 19.42 -8.65
C LYS A 13 6.69 20.80 -8.03
N LYS A 14 5.71 21.68 -8.00
CA LYS A 14 5.82 23.01 -7.37
C LYS A 14 5.48 22.99 -5.87
N THR A 15 5.00 21.86 -5.37
CA THR A 15 4.73 21.67 -3.94
C THR A 15 5.95 21.08 -3.23
N ASP A 16 5.91 21.06 -1.89
CA ASP A 16 6.94 20.40 -1.07
C ASP A 16 6.73 18.87 -1.00
N TYR A 17 5.88 18.30 -1.84
CA TYR A 17 5.65 16.86 -1.85
C TYR A 17 6.91 16.11 -2.32
N SER A 18 7.27 15.09 -1.56
CA SER A 18 8.36 14.19 -1.89
C SER A 18 7.91 12.74 -1.79
N SER A 19 8.27 11.95 -2.79
CA SER A 19 8.01 10.51 -2.79
C SER A 19 8.73 9.82 -1.63
N ARG A 20 8.03 8.99 -0.89
CA ARG A 20 8.56 8.23 0.25
C ARG A 20 8.16 6.76 0.12
N LYS A 21 9.09 5.87 0.52
CA LYS A 21 8.73 4.45 0.70
C LYS A 21 7.79 4.32 1.91
N ILE A 22 6.89 3.35 1.88
CA ILE A 22 5.90 3.14 2.93
C ILE A 22 6.52 2.99 4.33
N GLN A 23 7.67 2.31 4.44
CA GLN A 23 8.37 2.18 5.72
C GLN A 23 8.84 3.54 6.26
N GLN A 24 9.30 4.43 5.37
CA GLN A 24 9.73 5.78 5.74
C GLN A 24 8.55 6.65 6.17
N GLU A 25 7.44 6.57 5.43
CA GLU A 25 6.19 7.26 5.74
C GLU A 25 5.66 6.85 7.12
N LEU A 26 5.50 5.54 7.36
CA LEU A 26 5.04 5.01 8.64
C LEU A 26 5.96 5.42 9.80
N ALA A 27 7.28 5.30 9.61
CA ALA A 27 8.25 5.65 10.64
C ALA A 27 8.24 7.15 10.98
N GLN A 28 8.11 8.01 9.97
CA GLN A 28 8.06 9.45 10.16
C GLN A 28 6.78 9.88 10.89
N ASN A 29 5.62 9.39 10.42
CA ASN A 29 4.34 9.72 11.01
C ASN A 29 4.21 9.16 12.45
N LEU A 30 4.78 7.98 12.71
CA LEU A 30 4.87 7.44 14.07
C LEU A 30 5.74 8.33 14.96
N LYS A 31 6.92 8.79 14.50
CA LYS A 31 7.77 9.72 15.26
C LYS A 31 7.03 11.00 15.63
N GLU A 32 6.30 11.58 14.69
CA GLU A 32 5.51 12.81 14.91
C GLU A 32 4.37 12.56 15.92
N ARG A 33 3.68 11.41 15.81
CA ARG A 33 2.62 11.01 16.74
C ARG A 33 3.16 10.85 18.16
N LEU A 34 4.28 10.15 18.32
CA LEU A 34 4.93 9.96 19.62
C LEU A 34 5.44 11.28 20.22
N ARG A 35 6.07 12.15 19.41
CA ARG A 35 6.52 13.47 19.87
C ARG A 35 5.37 14.37 20.33
N SER A 36 4.21 14.26 19.72
CA SER A 36 2.99 14.99 20.11
C SER A 36 2.27 14.40 21.33
N GLY A 37 2.79 13.32 21.92
CA GLY A 37 2.18 12.62 23.06
C GLY A 37 0.88 11.89 22.72
N ARG A 38 0.54 11.74 21.44
CA ARG A 38 -0.65 10.99 21.02
C ARG A 38 -0.38 9.51 21.11
N LYS A 39 -1.35 8.78 21.65
CA LYS A 39 -1.30 7.31 21.70
C LYS A 39 -1.39 6.72 20.31
N THR A 40 -0.62 5.65 20.09
CA THR A 40 -0.75 4.76 18.94
C THR A 40 -1.68 3.60 19.32
N PHE A 41 -2.34 3.01 18.33
CA PHE A 41 -3.16 1.79 18.51
C PHE A 41 -4.21 1.92 19.61
N GLU A 42 -5.03 2.96 19.56
CA GLU A 42 -6.05 3.23 20.57
C GLU A 42 -7.08 2.10 20.71
N GLY A 43 -7.47 1.82 21.95
CA GLY A 43 -8.46 0.79 22.28
C GLY A 43 -7.93 -0.66 22.18
N LEU A 44 -6.62 -0.85 22.08
CA LEU A 44 -5.98 -2.15 22.31
C LEU A 44 -5.53 -2.23 23.78
N VAL A 45 -6.43 -2.71 24.64
CA VAL A 45 -6.19 -2.78 26.09
C VAL A 45 -5.34 -4.02 26.44
N GLY A 46 -4.35 -3.84 27.32
CA GLY A 46 -3.47 -4.91 27.79
C GLY A 46 -2.23 -5.17 26.93
N TYR A 47 -2.04 -4.40 25.86
CA TYR A 47 -0.88 -4.50 24.97
C TYR A 47 0.11 -3.34 25.10
N GLU A 48 -0.17 -2.39 25.97
CA GLU A 48 0.54 -1.12 26.12
C GLU A 48 2.03 -1.30 26.46
N ASN A 49 2.34 -2.33 27.27
CA ASN A 49 3.69 -2.59 27.75
C ASN A 49 4.37 -3.79 27.05
N THR A 50 3.73 -4.38 26.06
CA THR A 50 4.21 -5.60 25.40
C THR A 50 4.21 -5.45 23.87
N VAL A 51 3.09 -5.72 23.22
CA VAL A 51 2.98 -5.78 21.76
C VAL A 51 3.12 -4.40 21.11
N ILE A 52 2.50 -3.36 21.70
CA ILE A 52 2.53 -2.01 21.10
C ILE A 52 3.96 -1.47 20.98
N PRO A 53 4.81 -1.49 22.03
CA PRO A 53 6.18 -1.06 21.93
C PRO A 53 7.02 -1.87 20.92
N ASP A 54 6.76 -3.17 20.78
CA ASP A 54 7.45 -4.01 19.81
C ASP A 54 7.08 -3.64 18.38
N VAL A 55 5.79 -3.41 18.11
CA VAL A 55 5.30 -2.95 16.81
C VAL A 55 5.83 -1.56 16.47
N GLU A 56 5.83 -0.63 17.42
CA GLU A 56 6.40 0.71 17.23
C GLU A 56 7.90 0.64 16.90
N ARG A 57 8.67 -0.18 17.60
CA ARG A 57 10.09 -0.40 17.30
C ARG A 57 10.30 -0.98 15.90
N ALA A 58 9.48 -1.97 15.52
CA ALA A 58 9.55 -2.58 14.19
C ALA A 58 9.25 -1.56 13.08
N ILE A 59 8.23 -0.70 13.26
CA ILE A 59 7.89 0.37 12.32
C ILE A 59 9.03 1.38 12.22
N LEU A 60 9.58 1.83 13.35
CA LEU A 60 10.68 2.80 13.39
C LEU A 60 11.96 2.28 12.72
N SER A 61 12.16 0.97 12.77
CA SER A 61 13.31 0.28 12.15
C SER A 61 13.05 -0.13 10.70
N GLY A 62 11.84 0.11 10.17
CA GLY A 62 11.46 -0.25 8.79
C GLY A 62 11.34 -1.75 8.54
N HIS A 63 11.12 -2.55 9.59
CA HIS A 63 10.99 -3.99 9.47
C HIS A 63 9.59 -4.42 9.01
N ASN A 64 9.54 -5.52 8.27
CA ASN A 64 8.27 -6.23 8.03
C ASN A 64 7.81 -6.88 9.33
N ILE A 65 6.49 -6.85 9.58
CA ILE A 65 5.89 -7.32 10.83
C ILE A 65 5.11 -8.60 10.56
N ASN A 66 5.39 -9.64 11.35
CA ASN A 66 4.61 -10.87 11.38
C ASN A 66 3.93 -11.00 12.76
N LEU A 67 2.60 -10.93 12.76
CA LEU A 67 1.78 -11.00 13.99
C LEU A 67 1.38 -12.45 14.25
N LEU A 68 2.08 -13.10 15.15
CA LEU A 68 1.78 -14.48 15.59
C LEU A 68 0.94 -14.44 16.88
N GLY A 69 0.02 -15.38 17.00
CA GLY A 69 -0.80 -15.54 18.20
C GLY A 69 -2.14 -16.21 17.93
N LEU A 70 -2.87 -16.52 18.99
CA LEU A 70 -4.16 -17.22 18.94
C LEU A 70 -5.27 -16.35 18.32
N ARG A 71 -6.39 -16.97 17.99
CA ARG A 71 -7.61 -16.23 17.56
C ARG A 71 -8.08 -15.28 18.68
N GLY A 72 -8.69 -14.16 18.30
CA GLY A 72 -9.21 -13.18 19.27
C GLY A 72 -8.16 -12.22 19.85
N GLN A 73 -6.88 -12.34 19.55
CA GLN A 73 -5.80 -11.48 20.06
C GLN A 73 -5.61 -10.17 19.27
N ALA A 74 -6.66 -9.61 18.73
CA ALA A 74 -6.70 -8.30 18.06
C ALA A 74 -5.66 -8.05 16.94
N LYS A 75 -5.03 -9.10 16.37
CA LYS A 75 -4.01 -8.97 15.29
C LYS A 75 -4.50 -8.16 14.09
N THR A 76 -5.70 -8.49 13.60
CA THR A 76 -6.34 -7.78 12.47
C THR A 76 -6.64 -6.32 12.81
N ARG A 77 -7.12 -6.06 14.05
CA ARG A 77 -7.39 -4.70 14.51
C ARG A 77 -6.10 -3.87 14.54
N LEU A 78 -5.03 -4.44 15.08
CA LEU A 78 -3.71 -3.80 15.11
C LEU A 78 -3.20 -3.51 13.68
N ALA A 79 -3.31 -4.46 12.77
CA ALA A 79 -2.92 -4.28 11.37
C ALA A 79 -3.73 -3.16 10.68
N ARG A 80 -5.05 -3.14 10.88
CA ARG A 80 -5.92 -2.08 10.34
C ARG A 80 -5.59 -0.70 10.92
N GLN A 81 -5.25 -0.61 12.19
CA GLN A 81 -4.86 0.65 12.83
C GLN A 81 -3.52 1.20 12.32
N MET A 82 -2.66 0.38 11.70
CA MET A 82 -1.46 0.90 11.04
C MET A 82 -1.78 1.86 9.90
N THR A 83 -2.97 1.78 9.29
CA THR A 83 -3.39 2.74 8.26
C THR A 83 -3.50 4.17 8.78
N GLU A 84 -3.72 4.34 10.08
CA GLU A 84 -3.76 5.66 10.71
C GLU A 84 -2.39 6.35 10.77
N LEU A 85 -1.31 5.57 10.56
CA LEU A 85 0.05 6.07 10.45
C LEU A 85 0.43 6.43 9.01
N LEU A 86 -0.45 6.21 8.03
CA LEU A 86 -0.26 6.65 6.66
C LEU A 86 -0.69 8.11 6.49
N ASP A 87 -0.11 8.78 5.51
CA ASP A 87 -0.59 10.10 5.07
C ASP A 87 -2.05 9.98 4.65
N GLU A 88 -2.84 10.97 4.98
CA GLU A 88 -4.29 10.95 4.67
C GLU A 88 -4.54 10.84 3.18
N TRP A 89 -3.76 11.54 2.38
CA TRP A 89 -3.84 11.55 0.92
C TRP A 89 -2.48 11.45 0.28
N ILE A 90 -2.36 10.67 -0.77
CA ILE A 90 -1.18 10.61 -1.62
C ILE A 90 -1.56 10.80 -3.09
N PRO A 91 -0.71 11.43 -3.91
CA PRO A 91 -0.94 11.54 -5.33
C PRO A 91 -0.60 10.22 -6.04
N VAL A 92 -1.38 9.86 -7.04
CA VAL A 92 -1.15 8.72 -7.94
C VAL A 92 -1.41 9.15 -9.38
N VAL A 93 -0.72 8.51 -10.32
CA VAL A 93 -0.94 8.76 -11.75
C VAL A 93 -2.34 8.29 -12.14
N LYS A 94 -3.15 9.19 -12.70
CA LYS A 94 -4.49 8.84 -13.16
C LYS A 94 -4.42 7.83 -14.30
N GLY A 95 -5.13 6.71 -14.12
CA GLY A 95 -5.13 5.60 -15.09
C GLY A 95 -4.00 4.59 -14.90
N SER A 96 -3.15 4.75 -13.88
CA SER A 96 -2.22 3.70 -13.46
C SER A 96 -2.99 2.48 -12.93
N GLU A 97 -2.51 1.26 -13.27
CA GLU A 97 -3.09 0.01 -12.80
C GLU A 97 -2.64 -0.38 -11.39
N ILE A 98 -1.50 0.19 -10.94
CA ILE A 98 -0.88 -0.13 -9.65
C ILE A 98 -0.68 1.11 -8.76
N ASN A 99 -1.49 2.16 -8.96
CA ASN A 99 -1.39 3.41 -8.17
C ASN A 99 0.01 4.01 -8.16
N ASP A 100 0.63 4.16 -9.33
CA ASP A 100 1.99 4.68 -9.46
C ASP A 100 2.13 6.08 -8.86
N ASP A 101 3.24 6.29 -8.14
CA ASP A 101 3.65 7.62 -7.70
C ASP A 101 4.05 8.47 -8.92
N PRO A 102 3.45 9.67 -9.09
CA PRO A 102 3.73 10.54 -10.23
C PRO A 102 5.19 10.98 -10.34
N LEU A 103 5.92 11.08 -9.22
CA LEU A 103 7.33 11.45 -9.19
C LEU A 103 8.28 10.26 -9.40
N ASN A 104 7.80 9.03 -9.17
CA ASN A 104 8.61 7.82 -9.31
C ASN A 104 7.79 6.65 -9.86
N PRO A 105 7.32 6.73 -11.12
CA PRO A 105 6.48 5.70 -11.72
C PRO A 105 7.25 4.39 -11.94
N ILE A 106 6.61 3.27 -11.62
CA ILE A 106 7.19 1.93 -11.75
C ILE A 106 6.64 1.24 -13.01
N SER A 107 5.31 1.25 -13.20
CA SER A 107 4.66 0.55 -14.30
C SER A 107 4.98 1.16 -15.67
N HIS A 108 4.99 0.31 -16.71
CA HIS A 108 5.16 0.75 -18.09
C HIS A 108 4.08 1.77 -18.47
N LYS A 109 2.82 1.49 -18.12
CA LYS A 109 1.69 2.35 -18.46
C LYS A 109 1.79 3.75 -17.83
N ALA A 110 2.20 3.84 -16.57
CA ALA A 110 2.38 5.15 -15.93
C ALA A 110 3.54 5.94 -16.56
N LYS A 111 4.65 5.26 -16.91
CA LYS A 111 5.77 5.88 -17.62
C LYS A 111 5.36 6.39 -19.01
N GLU A 112 4.56 5.62 -19.74
CA GLU A 112 4.01 6.00 -21.04
C GLU A 112 3.12 7.24 -20.91
N ILE A 113 2.15 7.26 -20.00
CA ILE A 113 1.27 8.40 -19.73
C ILE A 113 2.09 9.67 -19.40
N ILE A 114 3.11 9.54 -18.55
CA ILE A 114 3.96 10.67 -18.17
C ILE A 114 4.83 11.13 -19.34
N SER A 115 5.33 10.20 -20.16
CA SER A 115 6.14 10.53 -21.35
C SER A 115 5.33 11.29 -22.40
N GLU A 116 4.06 10.95 -22.58
CA GLU A 116 3.17 11.59 -23.55
C GLU A 116 2.68 12.97 -23.09
N ASN A 117 2.31 13.09 -21.81
CA ASN A 117 1.66 14.29 -21.30
C ASN A 117 2.60 15.23 -20.52
N GLY A 118 3.80 14.76 -20.15
CA GLY A 118 4.76 15.54 -19.38
C GLY A 118 4.17 16.12 -18.10
N ASP A 119 4.35 17.42 -17.89
CA ASP A 119 3.83 18.14 -16.71
C ASP A 119 2.30 18.29 -16.70
N GLN A 120 1.61 18.02 -17.83
CA GLN A 120 0.14 18.00 -17.92
C GLN A 120 -0.46 16.65 -17.50
N THR A 121 0.37 15.68 -17.13
CA THR A 121 -0.10 14.39 -16.62
C THR A 121 -1.08 14.59 -15.48
N GLU A 122 -2.30 14.08 -15.64
CA GLU A 122 -3.33 14.14 -14.60
C GLU A 122 -2.97 13.21 -13.44
N ILE A 123 -3.18 13.70 -12.23
CA ILE A 123 -3.02 12.93 -11.00
C ILE A 123 -4.35 12.80 -10.26
N ASN A 124 -4.52 11.70 -9.56
CA ASN A 124 -5.60 11.47 -8.61
C ASN A 124 -5.03 11.44 -7.19
N TRP A 125 -5.88 11.69 -6.20
CA TRP A 125 -5.54 11.57 -4.79
C TRP A 125 -6.14 10.29 -4.22
N LEU A 126 -5.28 9.46 -3.65
CA LEU A 126 -5.66 8.19 -3.03
C LEU A 126 -5.73 8.39 -1.52
N HIS A 127 -6.90 8.14 -0.92
CA HIS A 127 -7.07 8.22 0.52
C HIS A 127 -6.45 7.00 1.21
N ARG A 128 -5.91 7.19 2.43
CA ARG A 128 -5.25 6.11 3.19
C ARG A 128 -6.13 4.88 3.45
N SER A 129 -7.47 5.01 3.50
CA SER A 129 -8.37 3.84 3.62
C SER A 129 -8.26 2.90 2.43
N ASP A 130 -7.97 3.44 1.25
CA ASP A 130 -7.90 2.69 0.00
C ASP A 130 -6.49 2.12 -0.25
N ARG A 131 -5.57 2.39 0.69
CA ARG A 131 -4.18 1.93 0.71
C ARG A 131 -3.97 0.68 1.57
N PHE A 132 -5.02 0.10 2.12
CA PHE A 132 -4.95 -1.10 2.95
C PHE A 132 -5.67 -2.25 2.27
N PHE A 133 -4.92 -3.31 1.99
CA PHE A 133 -5.47 -4.53 1.44
C PHE A 133 -5.39 -5.65 2.45
N GLU A 134 -6.49 -6.35 2.61
CA GLU A 134 -6.63 -7.48 3.52
C GLU A 134 -7.17 -8.69 2.73
N LYS A 135 -6.47 -9.81 2.78
CA LYS A 135 -6.93 -11.05 2.17
C LYS A 135 -6.90 -12.17 3.20
N LEU A 136 -8.02 -12.83 3.38
CA LEU A 136 -8.06 -14.06 4.15
C LEU A 136 -7.44 -15.18 3.31
N ALA A 137 -6.47 -15.90 3.87
CA ALA A 137 -5.87 -17.04 3.21
C ALA A 137 -6.79 -18.25 3.33
N THR A 138 -7.74 -18.33 2.44
CA THR A 138 -8.59 -19.51 2.23
C THR A 138 -7.92 -20.46 1.22
N PRO A 139 -8.26 -21.76 1.20
CA PRO A 139 -7.64 -22.72 0.28
C PRO A 139 -7.81 -22.40 -1.21
N ASP A 140 -8.81 -21.60 -1.56
CA ASP A 140 -9.12 -21.14 -2.91
C ASP A 140 -8.29 -19.94 -3.39
N VAL A 141 -7.51 -19.31 -2.49
CA VAL A 141 -6.62 -18.20 -2.87
C VAL A 141 -5.43 -18.71 -3.66
N THR A 142 -5.32 -18.23 -4.89
CA THR A 142 -4.23 -18.60 -5.81
C THR A 142 -3.09 -17.59 -5.77
N VAL A 143 -1.93 -17.98 -6.29
CA VAL A 143 -0.80 -17.07 -6.51
C VAL A 143 -1.18 -15.97 -7.50
N ALA A 144 -1.98 -16.29 -8.50
CA ALA A 144 -2.50 -15.33 -9.48
C ALA A 144 -3.32 -14.21 -8.83
N ASP A 145 -4.16 -14.52 -7.83
CA ASP A 145 -4.91 -13.51 -7.08
C ASP A 145 -4.00 -12.53 -6.34
N LEU A 146 -2.86 -13.02 -5.86
CA LEU A 146 -1.93 -12.22 -5.05
C LEU A 146 -0.95 -11.42 -5.90
N ILE A 147 -0.28 -12.06 -6.83
CA ILE A 147 0.81 -11.46 -7.63
C ILE A 147 0.27 -10.97 -8.97
N GLY A 148 -0.63 -11.73 -9.55
CA GLY A 148 -1.14 -11.52 -10.91
C GLY A 148 -0.81 -12.69 -11.83
N ASP A 149 -1.34 -12.63 -13.02
CA ASP A 149 -1.14 -13.64 -14.04
C ASP A 149 -1.13 -13.01 -15.44
N VAL A 150 -0.61 -13.75 -16.41
CA VAL A 150 -0.63 -13.32 -17.81
C VAL A 150 -2.05 -13.45 -18.37
N ASP A 151 -2.57 -12.39 -18.95
CA ASP A 151 -3.84 -12.39 -19.65
C ASP A 151 -3.65 -12.84 -21.13
N PRO A 152 -4.01 -14.07 -21.49
CA PRO A 152 -3.83 -14.58 -22.83
C PRO A 152 -4.70 -13.84 -23.86
N ILE A 153 -5.83 -13.24 -23.45
CA ILE A 153 -6.71 -12.47 -24.30
C ILE A 153 -6.03 -11.13 -24.65
N LYS A 154 -5.46 -10.45 -23.64
CA LYS A 154 -4.68 -9.24 -23.86
C LYS A 154 -3.48 -9.51 -24.77
N ALA A 155 -2.74 -10.59 -24.51
CA ALA A 155 -1.59 -10.98 -25.33
C ALA A 155 -1.95 -11.20 -26.80
N SER A 156 -3.03 -11.91 -27.06
CA SER A 156 -3.54 -12.16 -28.42
C SER A 156 -4.01 -10.87 -29.09
N ASN A 157 -4.80 -10.06 -28.42
CA ASN A 157 -5.36 -8.83 -28.99
C ASN A 157 -4.28 -7.79 -29.30
N LEU A 158 -3.27 -7.67 -28.44
CA LEU A 158 -2.17 -6.73 -28.59
C LEU A 158 -1.01 -7.31 -29.40
N LYS A 159 -1.07 -8.60 -29.78
CA LYS A 159 0.02 -9.32 -30.46
C LYS A 159 1.36 -9.22 -29.75
N LEU A 160 1.34 -9.29 -28.41
CA LEU A 160 2.49 -9.15 -27.54
C LEU A 160 2.96 -10.52 -27.02
N SER A 161 4.25 -10.61 -26.68
CA SER A 161 4.80 -11.76 -25.98
C SER A 161 4.24 -11.84 -24.55
N TYR A 162 4.11 -13.04 -24.01
CA TYR A 162 3.77 -13.27 -22.59
C TYR A 162 4.78 -12.69 -21.59
N ALA A 163 5.98 -12.32 -22.06
CA ALA A 163 6.98 -11.62 -21.25
C ALA A 163 6.77 -10.10 -21.17
N ASP A 164 5.79 -9.56 -21.90
CA ASP A 164 5.50 -8.12 -21.90
C ASP A 164 4.63 -7.74 -20.70
N GLU A 165 5.03 -6.71 -19.95
CA GLU A 165 4.29 -6.23 -18.77
C GLU A 165 2.83 -5.85 -19.09
N ARG A 166 2.56 -5.37 -20.30
CA ARG A 166 1.23 -4.93 -20.75
C ARG A 166 0.19 -6.05 -20.81
N VAL A 167 0.62 -7.31 -20.87
CA VAL A 167 -0.30 -8.46 -20.86
C VAL A 167 -0.56 -9.01 -19.47
N ILE A 168 0.07 -8.45 -18.44
CA ILE A 168 -0.12 -8.87 -17.06
C ILE A 168 -1.43 -8.30 -16.52
N HIS A 169 -2.22 -9.17 -15.88
CA HIS A 169 -3.29 -8.78 -14.98
C HIS A 169 -2.71 -8.73 -13.56
N PHE A 170 -2.52 -7.54 -13.02
CA PHE A 170 -1.93 -7.37 -11.71
C PHE A 170 -2.85 -7.90 -10.60
N GLY A 171 -2.28 -8.70 -9.72
CA GLY A 171 -2.93 -9.18 -8.52
C GLY A 171 -3.01 -8.12 -7.41
N MET A 172 -3.38 -8.57 -6.23
CA MET A 172 -3.61 -7.67 -5.09
C MET A 172 -2.33 -6.97 -4.61
N ILE A 173 -1.18 -7.67 -4.58
CA ILE A 173 0.09 -7.13 -4.07
C ILE A 173 0.60 -5.97 -4.94
N PRO A 174 0.72 -6.08 -6.27
CA PRO A 174 1.10 -4.94 -7.10
C PRO A 174 0.12 -3.77 -7.01
N ARG A 175 -1.19 -4.03 -6.97
CA ARG A 175 -2.21 -2.98 -6.80
C ARG A 175 -2.15 -2.29 -5.45
N ALA A 176 -1.55 -2.96 -4.45
CA ALA A 176 -1.27 -2.39 -3.15
C ALA A 176 -0.09 -1.41 -3.14
N ASN A 177 0.52 -1.06 -4.27
CA ASN A 177 1.58 -0.06 -4.36
C ASN A 177 0.98 1.37 -4.37
N PRO A 178 1.47 2.33 -3.60
CA PRO A 178 2.44 2.32 -2.48
C PRO A 178 1.74 2.05 -1.13
N VAL A 179 1.36 0.86 -0.88
CA VAL A 179 0.35 0.46 0.12
C VAL A 179 0.89 -0.56 1.11
N SER A 180 0.23 -0.62 2.27
CA SER A 180 0.41 -1.65 3.28
C SER A 180 -0.41 -2.90 2.93
N TYR A 181 0.25 -4.04 2.77
CA TYR A 181 -0.42 -5.31 2.54
C TYR A 181 -0.43 -6.17 3.82
N THR A 182 -1.60 -6.69 4.18
CA THR A 182 -1.76 -7.61 5.30
C THR A 182 -2.31 -8.94 4.82
N HIS A 183 -1.55 -10.02 5.04
CA HIS A 183 -1.98 -11.37 4.79
C HIS A 183 -2.48 -12.00 6.09
N LEU A 184 -3.77 -12.32 6.16
CA LEU A 184 -4.37 -13.02 7.27
C LEU A 184 -4.43 -14.52 6.96
N ARG A 185 -3.57 -15.30 7.59
CA ARG A 185 -3.66 -16.76 7.56
C ARG A 185 -4.55 -17.24 8.70
N ALA A 186 -5.69 -17.81 8.38
CA ALA A 186 -6.46 -18.60 9.33
C ALA A 186 -5.71 -19.93 9.53
N HIS A 187 -4.88 -20.02 10.57
CA HIS A 187 -4.41 -21.33 11.04
C HIS A 187 -5.57 -21.99 11.77
N GLU A 188 -6.26 -22.88 11.09
CA GLU A 188 -6.98 -23.95 11.76
C GLU A 188 -5.94 -24.99 12.17
N THR A 189 -5.40 -24.85 13.35
CA THR A 189 -4.85 -26.00 14.06
C THR A 189 -6.04 -26.80 14.53
N ARG A 190 -6.48 -27.74 13.71
CA ARG A 190 -7.27 -28.85 14.15
C ARG A 190 -6.32 -29.69 15.01
N HIS A 191 -6.46 -29.62 16.31
CA HIS A 191 -6.00 -30.66 17.20
C HIS A 191 -7.11 -31.72 17.21
N ASP A 192 -6.84 -32.81 16.52
CA ASP A 192 -7.50 -34.09 16.78
C ASP A 192 -6.92 -34.70 18.06
#